data_0086fe9a5a7193f2171944e05f3abd54
#
_entry.id   0086fe9a5a7193f2171944e05f3abd54
#
_cell.length_a   1.000
_cell.length_b   1.000
_cell.length_c   1.000
_cell.angle_alpha   90.00
_cell.angle_beta   90.00
_cell.angle_gamma   90.00
#
_symmetry.space_group_name_H-M   'P 1'
#
loop_
_entity.id
_entity.type
_entity.pdbx_description
1 polymer ?
#
loop_
_entity_poly.entity_id
_entity_poly.type
_entity_poly.pdbx_seq_one_letter_code
_entity_poly.pdbx_strand_id
1 'polypeptide(L)'
;MRDQTFTHHASCITKKFMNQALQKKIESEQFRKDDAKFNVGDSVRVHTKVVEGDKERIQIFSGIVIGKRGTGMNETFCVRRISYGEGVERIFPLHSPRVDKVEVERHGDVRRAKLTYLRKRIGKGATLVKEMEKTVAPAAK
;
A
#
# COMPACT_ATOMS: atom_id res chain seq x y z
N MET A 1 44.55 -4.77 -35.68
CA MET A 1 44.21 -4.39 -34.30
C MET A 1 42.88 -3.68 -34.30
N ARG A 2 41.79 -4.42 -34.39
CA ARG A 2 40.39 -3.97 -34.13
C ARG A 2 39.64 -5.22 -33.80
N ASP A 3 38.83 -5.17 -32.74
CA ASP A 3 37.82 -6.15 -32.29
C ASP A 3 38.12 -6.85 -30.98
N GLN A 4 38.16 -6.06 -29.89
CA GLN A 4 38.02 -6.63 -28.53
C GLN A 4 37.04 -5.88 -27.59
N THR A 5 36.29 -4.88 -28.06
CA THR A 5 35.43 -4.07 -27.20
C THR A 5 33.95 -4.47 -27.18
N PHE A 6 33.52 -5.41 -28.04
CA PHE A 6 32.08 -5.73 -28.18
C PHE A 6 31.55 -6.87 -27.29
N THR A 7 32.44 -7.74 -26.81
CA THR A 7 31.99 -8.93 -26.04
C THR A 7 31.68 -8.67 -24.58
N HIS A 8 32.22 -7.61 -23.96
CA HIS A 8 31.98 -7.30 -22.56
C HIS A 8 30.58 -6.69 -22.29
N HIS A 9 30.02 -5.97 -23.27
CA HIS A 9 28.73 -5.29 -23.05
C HIS A 9 27.54 -6.25 -23.09
N ALA A 10 27.57 -7.25 -23.96
CA ALA A 10 26.51 -8.26 -24.06
C ALA A 10 26.45 -9.17 -22.82
N SER A 11 27.60 -9.53 -22.26
CA SER A 11 27.69 -10.34 -21.03
C SER A 11 27.14 -9.62 -19.79
N CYS A 12 27.30 -8.30 -19.72
CA CYS A 12 26.79 -7.51 -18.58
C CYS A 12 25.26 -7.36 -18.63
N ILE A 13 24.69 -7.20 -19.81
CA ILE A 13 23.24 -7.06 -19.98
C ILE A 13 22.51 -8.36 -19.66
N THR A 14 23.02 -9.51 -20.10
CA THR A 14 22.42 -10.82 -19.81
C THR A 14 22.45 -11.17 -18.33
N LYS A 15 23.55 -10.86 -17.61
CA LYS A 15 23.64 -11.04 -16.16
C LYS A 15 22.62 -10.19 -15.40
N LYS A 16 22.38 -8.95 -15.83
CA LYS A 16 21.41 -8.06 -15.21
C LYS A 16 19.98 -8.56 -15.36
N PHE A 17 19.60 -9.08 -16.51
CA PHE A 17 18.26 -9.64 -16.75
C PHE A 17 18.03 -10.95 -15.98
N MET A 18 19.01 -11.84 -15.91
CA MET A 18 18.91 -13.07 -15.13
C MET A 18 18.73 -12.78 -13.63
N ASN A 19 19.46 -11.81 -13.09
CA ASN A 19 19.31 -11.43 -11.68
C ASN A 19 17.92 -10.84 -11.38
N GLN A 20 17.33 -10.06 -12.30
CA GLN A 20 15.97 -9.53 -12.13
C GLN A 20 14.91 -10.61 -12.15
N ALA A 21 15.04 -11.64 -12.98
CA ALA A 21 14.10 -12.76 -13.03
C ALA A 21 14.15 -13.58 -11.74
N LEU A 22 15.34 -13.84 -11.21
CA LEU A 22 15.53 -14.51 -9.93
C LEU A 22 14.97 -13.71 -8.77
N GLN A 23 15.22 -12.39 -8.74
CA GLN A 23 14.65 -11.50 -7.73
C GLN A 23 13.12 -11.53 -7.73
N LYS A 24 12.49 -11.40 -8.90
CA LYS A 24 11.03 -11.47 -9.03
C LYS A 24 10.47 -12.83 -8.55
N LYS A 25 11.18 -13.92 -8.81
CA LYS A 25 10.75 -15.25 -8.34
C LYS A 25 10.80 -15.36 -6.82
N ILE A 26 11.89 -14.89 -6.19
CA ILE A 26 12.03 -14.87 -4.74
C ILE A 26 10.99 -13.93 -4.12
N GLU A 27 10.76 -12.75 -4.71
CA GLU A 27 9.75 -11.80 -4.25
C GLU A 27 8.33 -12.40 -4.32
N SER A 28 8.01 -13.16 -5.39
CA SER A 28 6.69 -13.78 -5.54
C SER A 28 6.37 -14.83 -4.48
N GLU A 29 7.38 -15.50 -3.94
CA GLU A 29 7.22 -16.47 -2.85
C GLU A 29 6.89 -15.80 -1.51
N GLN A 30 7.29 -14.53 -1.36
CA GLN A 30 7.12 -13.73 -0.16
C GLN A 30 5.86 -12.86 -0.18
N PHE A 31 5.11 -12.86 -1.27
CA PHE A 31 3.87 -12.08 -1.34
C PHE A 31 2.86 -12.63 -0.35
N ARG A 32 2.19 -11.71 0.30
CA ARG A 32 1.08 -12.02 1.15
C ARG A 32 -0.05 -12.64 0.31
N LYS A 33 -0.59 -13.76 0.77
CA LYS A 33 -1.70 -14.47 0.10
C LYS A 33 -3.04 -13.75 0.27
N ASP A 34 -3.19 -13.02 1.36
CA ASP A 34 -4.40 -12.24 1.66
C ASP A 34 -4.32 -10.89 0.97
N ASP A 35 -4.80 -10.82 -0.26
CA ASP A 35 -4.93 -9.55 -1.00
C ASP A 35 -6.03 -8.68 -0.38
N ALA A 36 -5.62 -7.78 0.48
CA ALA A 36 -6.50 -6.71 0.92
C ALA A 36 -6.76 -5.76 -0.27
N LYS A 37 -7.87 -6.00 -0.97
CA LYS A 37 -8.29 -5.16 -2.11
C LYS A 37 -8.88 -3.86 -1.58
N PHE A 38 -8.06 -2.84 -1.47
CA PHE A 38 -8.47 -1.49 -1.14
C PHE A 38 -7.87 -0.49 -2.13
N ASN A 39 -8.53 0.63 -2.30
CA ASN A 39 -8.12 1.72 -3.18
C ASN A 39 -7.67 2.95 -2.40
N VAL A 40 -7.05 3.90 -3.11
CA VAL A 40 -6.77 5.22 -2.55
C VAL A 40 -8.09 5.93 -2.29
N GLY A 41 -8.23 6.53 -1.11
CA GLY A 41 -9.48 7.17 -0.67
C GLY A 41 -10.36 6.31 0.22
N ASP A 42 -10.11 5.01 0.27
CA ASP A 42 -10.86 4.13 1.16
C ASP A 42 -10.54 4.39 2.64
N SER A 43 -11.56 4.27 3.49
CA SER A 43 -11.40 4.23 4.94
C SER A 43 -11.07 2.81 5.35
N VAL A 44 -9.91 2.61 5.99
CA VAL A 44 -9.39 1.29 6.34
C VAL A 44 -9.04 1.19 7.81
N ARG A 45 -9.15 -0.03 8.35
CA ARG A 45 -8.58 -0.44 9.64
C ARG A 45 -7.39 -1.35 9.39
N VAL A 46 -6.22 -0.90 9.78
CA VAL A 46 -4.98 -1.68 9.67
C VAL A 46 -4.69 -2.31 11.02
N HIS A 47 -4.69 -3.63 11.07
CA HIS A 47 -4.32 -4.41 12.25
C HIS A 47 -2.81 -4.66 12.22
N THR A 48 -2.09 -4.06 13.14
CA THR A 48 -0.63 -4.17 13.23
C THR A 48 -0.24 -4.95 14.46
N LYS A 49 0.60 -5.96 14.30
CA LYS A 49 1.23 -6.70 15.40
C LYS A 49 2.34 -5.86 16.01
N VAL A 50 2.23 -5.59 17.29
CA VAL A 50 3.25 -4.89 18.08
C VAL A 50 3.81 -5.88 19.08
N VAL A 51 5.12 -6.07 19.06
CA VAL A 51 5.85 -6.92 20.00
C VAL A 51 6.41 -6.01 21.09
N GLU A 52 6.02 -6.26 22.33
CA GLU A 52 6.48 -5.54 23.52
C GLU A 52 7.09 -6.55 24.49
N GLY A 53 8.41 -6.70 24.45
CA GLY A 53 9.12 -7.75 25.18
C GLY A 53 8.66 -9.13 24.70
N ASP A 54 8.13 -9.97 25.60
CA ASP A 54 7.68 -11.34 25.32
C ASP A 54 6.19 -11.41 24.90
N LYS A 55 5.51 -10.26 24.84
CA LYS A 55 4.07 -10.21 24.52
C LYS A 55 3.83 -9.60 23.16
N GLU A 56 2.95 -10.23 22.40
CA GLU A 56 2.43 -9.70 21.13
C GLU A 56 1.02 -9.15 21.34
N ARG A 57 0.76 -7.96 20.83
CA ARG A 57 -0.59 -7.39 20.80
C ARG A 57 -0.93 -6.83 19.43
N ILE A 58 -2.21 -6.85 19.09
CA ILE A 58 -2.72 -6.24 17.87
C ILE A 58 -3.12 -4.81 18.18
N GLN A 59 -2.52 -3.86 17.45
CA GLN A 59 -2.90 -2.45 17.48
C GLN A 59 -3.65 -2.10 16.19
N ILE A 60 -4.84 -1.52 16.35
CA ILE A 60 -5.66 -1.09 15.21
C ILE A 60 -5.36 0.38 14.89
N PHE A 61 -5.04 0.65 13.64
CA PHE A 61 -4.89 1.99 13.11
C PHE A 61 -5.95 2.24 12.05
N SER A 62 -6.99 3.02 12.39
CA SER A 62 -8.05 3.38 11.45
C SER A 62 -7.77 4.74 10.81
N GLY A 63 -8.07 4.87 9.52
CA GLY A 63 -7.89 6.11 8.79
C GLY A 63 -8.14 5.98 7.30
N ILE A 64 -7.84 7.04 6.55
CA ILE A 64 -8.04 7.10 5.10
C ILE A 64 -6.71 6.86 4.38
N VAL A 65 -6.75 6.05 3.33
CA VAL A 65 -5.60 5.80 2.46
C VAL A 65 -5.35 7.02 1.57
N ILE A 66 -4.24 7.72 1.81
CA ILE A 66 -3.85 8.90 1.02
C ILE A 66 -3.23 8.51 -0.31
N GLY A 67 -2.47 7.42 -0.34
CA GLY A 67 -1.79 6.99 -1.54
C GLY A 67 -1.06 5.69 -1.37
N LYS A 68 -0.77 5.05 -2.50
CA LYS A 68 0.07 3.86 -2.61
C LYS A 68 1.36 4.22 -3.33
N ARG A 69 2.45 3.56 -3.01
CA ARG A 69 3.77 3.76 -3.60
C ARG A 69 4.51 2.43 -3.70
N GLY A 70 5.31 2.29 -4.76
CA GLY A 70 6.11 1.10 -5.01
C GLY A 70 5.36 0.03 -5.78
N THR A 71 6.04 -1.06 -6.06
CA THR A 71 5.53 -2.24 -6.77
C THR A 71 6.14 -3.49 -6.18
N GLY A 72 5.43 -4.62 -6.22
CA GLY A 72 5.92 -5.88 -5.68
C GLY A 72 6.13 -5.82 -4.17
N MET A 73 7.20 -6.41 -3.67
CA MET A 73 7.52 -6.44 -2.23
C MET A 73 7.69 -5.05 -1.59
N ASN A 74 8.07 -4.05 -2.40
CA ASN A 74 8.28 -2.68 -1.92
C ASN A 74 6.99 -1.85 -1.95
N GLU A 75 5.83 -2.47 -2.19
CA GLU A 75 4.56 -1.75 -2.17
C GLU A 75 4.22 -1.30 -0.76
N THR A 76 3.98 0.01 -0.63
CA THR A 76 3.62 0.66 0.62
C THR A 76 2.37 1.51 0.43
N PHE A 77 1.57 1.63 1.47
CA PHE A 77 0.43 2.54 1.50
C PHE A 77 0.50 3.45 2.73
N CYS A 78 0.01 4.67 2.54
CA CYS A 78 -0.01 5.69 3.58
C CYS A 78 -1.44 5.89 4.08
N VAL A 79 -1.64 5.75 5.38
CA VAL A 79 -2.93 5.97 6.04
C VAL A 79 -2.84 7.23 6.91
N ARG A 80 -3.83 8.12 6.77
CA ARG A 80 -3.96 9.34 7.56
C ARG A 80 -5.17 9.26 8.46
N ARG A 81 -4.98 9.64 9.71
CA ARG A 81 -6.07 9.90 10.66
C ARG A 81 -5.85 11.22 11.37
N ILE A 82 -6.90 11.76 11.95
CA ILE A 82 -6.79 12.88 12.90
C ILE A 82 -6.85 12.29 14.30
N SER A 83 -5.86 12.63 15.11
CA SER A 83 -5.79 12.23 16.50
C SER A 83 -5.56 13.49 17.34
N TYR A 84 -6.45 13.78 18.28
CA TYR A 84 -6.39 14.98 19.15
C TYR A 84 -6.22 16.31 18.40
N GLY A 85 -6.85 16.44 17.22
CA GLY A 85 -6.74 17.64 16.38
C GLY A 85 -5.56 17.63 15.40
N GLU A 86 -4.58 16.77 15.61
CA GLU A 86 -3.40 16.64 14.77
C GLU A 86 -3.55 15.55 13.69
N GLY A 87 -3.05 15.84 12.50
CA GLY A 87 -3.04 14.89 11.39
C GLY A 87 -1.87 13.92 11.47
N VAL A 88 -2.12 12.68 11.84
CA VAL A 88 -1.12 11.62 11.92
C VAL A 88 -1.13 10.78 10.66
N GLU A 89 0.03 10.61 10.03
CA GLU A 89 0.23 9.74 8.87
C GLU A 89 1.15 8.58 9.23
N ARG A 90 0.77 7.39 8.83
CA ARG A 90 1.59 6.20 8.98
C ARG A 90 1.70 5.45 7.67
N ILE A 91 2.93 5.06 7.34
CA ILE A 91 3.23 4.28 6.14
C ILE A 91 3.34 2.81 6.53
N PHE A 92 2.61 1.96 5.82
CA PHE A 92 2.60 0.53 6.03
C PHE A 92 3.10 -0.18 4.78
N PRO A 93 4.11 -1.07 4.88
CA PRO A 93 4.44 -2.00 3.79
C PRO A 93 3.32 -3.02 3.65
N LEU A 94 2.84 -3.25 2.41
CA LEU A 94 1.70 -4.12 2.15
C LEU A 94 1.99 -5.57 2.53
N HIS A 95 3.18 -6.07 2.21
CA HIS A 95 3.58 -7.46 2.42
C HIS A 95 4.33 -7.70 3.73
N SER A 96 4.31 -6.72 4.67
CA SER A 96 4.99 -6.89 5.96
C SER A 96 4.28 -7.92 6.86
N PRO A 97 5.02 -8.83 7.50
CA PRO A 97 4.45 -9.78 8.46
C PRO A 97 3.89 -9.10 9.73
N ARG A 98 4.29 -7.84 9.99
CA ARG A 98 3.74 -7.04 11.09
C ARG A 98 2.33 -6.54 10.82
N VAL A 99 1.90 -6.48 9.57
CA VAL A 99 0.52 -6.14 9.19
C VAL A 99 -0.28 -7.43 9.18
N ASP A 100 -1.18 -7.62 10.14
CA ASP A 100 -2.00 -8.82 10.25
C ASP A 100 -3.09 -8.83 9.17
N LYS A 101 -3.97 -7.85 9.20
CA LYS A 101 -5.03 -7.69 8.20
C LYS A 101 -5.35 -6.23 7.95
N VAL A 102 -5.92 -5.94 6.78
CA VAL A 102 -6.45 -4.63 6.42
C VAL A 102 -7.93 -4.80 6.11
N GLU A 103 -8.78 -4.16 6.88
CA GLU A 103 -10.23 -4.17 6.69
C GLU A 103 -10.67 -2.86 6.06
N VAL A 104 -11.51 -2.91 5.03
CA VAL A 104 -12.09 -1.73 4.41
C VAL A 104 -13.44 -1.44 5.07
N GLU A 105 -13.57 -0.27 5.69
CA GLU A 105 -14.82 0.18 6.30
C GLU A 105 -15.75 0.83 5.29
N ARG A 106 -15.18 1.71 4.44
CA ARG A 106 -15.91 2.48 3.44
C ARG A 106 -15.07 2.66 2.20
N HIS A 107 -15.71 2.58 1.05
CA HIS A 107 -15.08 2.87 -0.23
C HIS A 107 -15.23 4.35 -0.58
N GLY A 108 -14.12 4.99 -0.91
CA GLY A 108 -14.09 6.39 -1.30
C GLY A 108 -14.00 6.57 -2.82
N ASP A 109 -14.82 7.48 -3.35
CA ASP A 109 -14.72 7.91 -4.75
C ASP A 109 -13.72 9.06 -4.88
N VAL A 110 -12.59 8.81 -5.52
CA VAL A 110 -11.52 9.79 -5.69
C VAL A 110 -11.01 9.81 -7.13
N ARG A 111 -10.76 11.03 -7.62
CA ARG A 111 -10.24 11.26 -8.97
C ARG A 111 -8.71 11.38 -9.04
N ARG A 112 -8.03 11.33 -7.89
CA ARG A 112 -6.58 11.51 -7.80
C ARG A 112 -5.91 10.29 -7.20
N ALA A 113 -4.76 9.90 -7.74
CA ALA A 113 -3.96 8.79 -7.23
C ALA A 113 -3.30 9.08 -5.87
N LYS A 114 -3.14 10.35 -5.50
CA LYS A 114 -2.57 10.76 -4.22
C LYS A 114 -3.38 11.93 -3.65
N LEU A 115 -3.87 11.77 -2.41
CA LEU A 115 -4.74 12.73 -1.74
C LEU A 115 -3.95 13.68 -0.82
N THR A 116 -2.84 14.22 -1.32
CA THR A 116 -1.97 15.11 -0.54
C THR A 116 -2.66 16.41 -0.08
N TYR A 117 -3.71 16.81 -0.77
CA TYR A 117 -4.51 17.98 -0.40
C TYR A 117 -5.20 17.84 0.96
N LEU A 118 -5.43 16.60 1.45
CA LEU A 118 -6.01 16.36 2.78
C LEU A 118 -5.11 16.88 3.90
N ARG A 119 -3.81 17.01 3.65
CA ARG A 119 -2.85 17.56 4.62
C ARG A 119 -3.14 19.03 4.97
N LYS A 120 -3.63 19.79 3.99
CA LYS A 120 -3.96 21.22 4.16
C LYS A 120 -5.34 21.46 4.76
N ARG A 121 -6.18 20.42 4.84
CA ARG A 121 -7.53 20.53 5.38
C ARG A 121 -7.51 20.32 6.90
N ILE A 122 -8.26 21.16 7.60
CA ILE A 122 -8.38 21.15 9.08
C ILE A 122 -9.84 20.86 9.43
N GLY A 123 -10.07 20.31 10.62
CA GLY A 123 -11.41 20.02 11.15
C GLY A 123 -12.11 18.87 10.42
N LYS A 124 -13.43 18.92 10.35
CA LYS A 124 -14.28 17.86 9.77
C LYS A 124 -13.94 17.54 8.31
N GLY A 125 -13.44 18.52 7.55
CA GLY A 125 -13.05 18.35 6.14
C GLY A 125 -11.74 17.60 5.91
N ALA A 126 -10.94 17.39 6.95
CA ALA A 126 -9.63 16.75 6.82
C ALA A 126 -9.67 15.23 6.57
N THR A 127 -10.82 14.61 6.89
CA THR A 127 -11.07 13.17 6.65
C THR A 127 -12.27 12.95 5.73
N LEU A 128 -12.84 14.02 5.14
CA LEU A 128 -13.99 13.89 4.30
C LEU A 128 -13.58 13.49 2.88
N VAL A 129 -13.85 12.26 2.51
CA VAL A 129 -13.80 11.73 1.14
C VAL A 129 -15.22 11.36 0.74
N LYS A 130 -15.62 11.65 -0.50
CA LYS A 130 -16.94 11.28 -1.02
C LYS A 130 -17.04 9.75 -1.03
N GLU A 131 -18.10 9.21 -0.42
CA GLU A 131 -18.34 7.77 -0.44
C GLU A 131 -18.80 7.33 -1.82
N MET A 132 -18.33 6.18 -2.26
CA MET A 132 -18.82 5.53 -3.46
C MET A 132 -20.19 4.93 -3.14
N GLU A 133 -21.25 5.46 -3.75
CA GLU A 133 -22.56 4.85 -3.66
C GLU A 133 -22.48 3.45 -4.28
N LYS A 134 -22.72 2.42 -3.47
CA LYS A 134 -22.91 1.08 -3.99
C LYS A 134 -24.18 1.14 -4.84
N THR A 135 -24.03 1.14 -6.15
CA THR A 135 -25.12 0.84 -7.07
C THR A 135 -25.57 -0.59 -6.75
N VAL A 136 -26.56 -0.70 -5.89
CA VAL A 136 -27.26 -1.97 -5.68
C VAL A 136 -27.89 -2.27 -7.02
N ALA A 137 -27.35 -3.21 -7.76
CA ALA A 137 -28.00 -3.73 -8.95
C ALA A 137 -29.42 -4.15 -8.54
N PRO A 138 -30.49 -3.68 -9.23
CA PRO A 138 -31.81 -4.06 -8.88
C PRO A 138 -31.91 -5.59 -9.03
N ALA A 139 -32.29 -6.26 -7.94
CA ALA A 139 -32.57 -7.67 -7.96
C ALA A 139 -33.59 -7.92 -9.06
N ALA A 140 -33.18 -8.65 -10.10
CA ALA A 140 -34.10 -9.10 -11.14
C ALA A 140 -35.21 -9.93 -10.47
N LYS A 141 -36.45 -9.44 -10.62
CA LYS A 141 -37.65 -10.17 -10.25
C LYS A 141 -37.86 -11.31 -11.23
#